data_6231970f83ed27e3d53b45049be1604a
#
_entry.id   6231970f83ed27e3d53b45049be1604a
#
_cell.length_a   1.000
_cell.length_b   1.000
_cell.length_c   1.000
_cell.angle_alpha   90.00
_cell.angle_beta   90.00
_cell.angle_gamma   90.00
#
_symmetry.space_group_name_H-M   'P 1'
#
loop_
_entity.id
_entity.type
_entity.pdbx_description
1 polymer ?
#
loop_
_entity_poly.entity_id
_entity_poly.type
_entity_poly.pdbx_seq_one_letter_code
_entity_poly.pdbx_strand_id
1 'polypeptide(L)'
;GRSLLDLSVMQGNDAAIGLYERLGFERAPVLLIKRRNQINEPLFIQKGVQEGFNPYATIIINEALRRGIGVEPLDPARGYFRLTQANRRVVCWESLSDLTSAIAICRCADKQLTSELLAAAGLAVPPQRVCTDVAEAEAFLAEHDRVVVKPLVGEQGQGVAVDIQTPEVLQQAFVTAQRLHERVLLERFCTGSDLRIIVINYEVVAAAIRRPAEVRGTGRHSLRDLLEKVSRRRSVVTGGESSIPIDAETERCIAASGYSLETILPEGEVVQVRRTANLHTGGTIHVVTSELSDTLRQAAVRAAMALEIPVVGLDLLVPDVAGDEYVIIEANERPGLANHEPQPTAERFIDLLFPHVAATLR
;
A
#
# COMPACT_ATOMS: atom_id res chain seq x y z
N GLY A 1 34.90 6.94 -18.94
CA GLY A 1 35.61 7.44 -17.79
C GLY A 1 34.82 7.11 -16.52
N ARG A 2 35.50 6.82 -15.42
CA ARG A 2 34.84 6.57 -14.13
C ARG A 2 34.38 7.93 -13.59
N SER A 3 33.09 8.02 -13.19
CA SER A 3 32.47 9.25 -12.71
C SER A 3 32.54 9.43 -11.19
N LEU A 4 33.12 8.46 -10.46
CA LEU A 4 33.19 8.44 -9.00
C LEU A 4 34.57 8.02 -8.53
N LEU A 5 35.09 8.72 -7.53
CA LEU A 5 36.30 8.39 -6.80
C LEU A 5 35.98 8.36 -5.30
N ASP A 6 36.08 7.17 -4.70
CA ASP A 6 35.88 6.99 -3.26
C ASP A 6 37.23 6.89 -2.56
N LEU A 7 37.35 7.59 -1.44
CA LEU A 7 38.53 7.57 -0.56
C LEU A 7 38.12 7.05 0.83
N SER A 8 38.93 6.18 1.38
CA SER A 8 38.79 5.72 2.76
C SER A 8 39.86 6.38 3.64
N VAL A 9 39.43 7.02 4.70
CA VAL A 9 40.27 7.67 5.70
C VAL A 9 40.02 7.10 7.08
N MET A 10 41.06 6.86 7.86
CA MET A 10 40.89 6.40 9.25
C MET A 10 40.21 7.47 10.08
N GLN A 11 39.25 7.04 10.88
CA GLN A 11 38.55 7.91 11.82
C GLN A 11 39.55 8.53 12.81
N GLY A 12 39.52 9.86 12.96
CA GLY A 12 40.49 10.60 13.77
C GLY A 12 41.71 11.13 13.01
N ASN A 13 41.84 10.89 11.69
CA ASN A 13 42.87 11.54 10.86
C ASN A 13 42.35 12.88 10.30
N ASP A 14 42.22 13.87 11.20
CA ASP A 14 41.60 15.16 10.90
C ASP A 14 42.38 15.95 9.81
N ALA A 15 43.70 15.72 9.72
CA ALA A 15 44.53 16.36 8.69
C ALA A 15 44.16 15.86 7.29
N ALA A 16 44.01 14.55 7.11
CA ALA A 16 43.62 13.95 5.82
C ALA A 16 42.14 14.29 5.51
N ILE A 17 41.26 14.25 6.49
CA ILE A 17 39.83 14.62 6.34
C ILE A 17 39.74 16.06 5.85
N GLY A 18 40.40 17.01 6.52
CA GLY A 18 40.38 18.42 6.13
C GLY A 18 41.00 18.70 4.76
N LEU A 19 41.99 17.89 4.33
CA LEU A 19 42.57 17.98 2.98
C LEU A 19 41.52 17.58 1.92
N TYR A 20 40.88 16.43 2.10
CA TYR A 20 39.91 15.93 1.12
C TYR A 20 38.66 16.82 1.04
N GLU A 21 38.18 17.36 2.15
CA GLU A 21 37.07 18.34 2.16
C GLU A 21 37.45 19.60 1.35
N ARG A 22 38.69 20.11 1.47
CA ARG A 22 39.15 21.24 0.65
C ARG A 22 39.29 20.92 -0.83
N LEU A 23 39.50 19.66 -1.16
CA LEU A 23 39.56 19.17 -2.55
C LEU A 23 38.15 18.87 -3.11
N GLY A 24 37.10 19.13 -2.35
CA GLY A 24 35.71 18.95 -2.81
C GLY A 24 35.12 17.53 -2.60
N PHE A 25 35.80 16.68 -1.80
CA PHE A 25 35.20 15.41 -1.40
C PHE A 25 34.19 15.63 -0.33
N GLU A 26 33.02 15.04 -0.50
CA GLU A 26 31.98 14.99 0.51
C GLU A 26 32.13 13.77 1.42
N ARG A 27 31.87 13.95 2.72
CA ARG A 27 31.82 12.79 3.63
C ARG A 27 30.66 11.89 3.27
N ALA A 28 30.98 10.68 2.86
CA ALA A 28 29.98 9.62 2.76
C ALA A 28 29.73 9.03 4.17
N PRO A 29 28.48 8.89 4.61
CA PRO A 29 28.17 8.31 5.92
C PRO A 29 28.47 6.81 6.00
N VAL A 30 28.91 6.17 4.91
CA VAL A 30 29.27 4.77 4.89
C VAL A 30 30.77 4.62 5.13
N LEU A 31 31.07 4.12 6.27
CA LEU A 31 32.39 3.78 6.70
C LEU A 31 32.72 2.34 6.30
N LEU A 32 33.70 2.19 5.44
CA LEU A 32 34.49 0.99 5.21
C LEU A 32 33.75 -0.30 4.85
N ILE A 33 33.92 -0.71 3.62
CA ILE A 33 33.58 -2.05 3.17
C ILE A 33 34.70 -3.04 3.56
N LYS A 34 34.78 -3.41 4.81
CA LYS A 34 35.22 -4.79 5.11
C LYS A 34 34.06 -5.70 4.74
N ARG A 35 34.33 -6.85 4.11
CA ARG A 35 33.31 -7.85 3.83
C ARG A 35 32.45 -8.06 5.07
N ARG A 36 31.17 -7.75 4.97
CA ARG A 36 30.22 -8.00 6.04
C ARG A 36 30.20 -9.48 6.39
N ASN A 37 30.19 -9.77 7.66
CA ASN A 37 29.94 -11.08 8.21
C ASN A 37 29.07 -10.91 9.47
N GLN A 38 28.52 -11.98 9.97
CA GLN A 38 27.62 -11.97 11.13
C GLN A 38 28.22 -11.31 12.39
N ILE A 39 29.55 -11.26 12.48
CA ILE A 39 30.25 -10.70 13.65
C ILE A 39 30.36 -9.18 13.54
N ASN A 40 30.63 -8.64 12.35
CA ASN A 40 30.86 -7.21 12.14
C ASN A 40 29.61 -6.46 11.63
N GLU A 41 28.55 -7.15 11.25
CA GLU A 41 27.31 -6.53 10.79
C GLU A 41 26.72 -5.52 11.79
N PRO A 42 26.69 -5.78 13.11
CA PRO A 42 26.20 -4.82 14.10
C PRO A 42 27.00 -3.51 14.17
N LEU A 43 28.26 -3.50 13.67
CA LEU A 43 29.11 -2.30 13.64
C LEU A 43 28.71 -1.32 12.51
N PHE A 44 27.96 -1.82 11.53
CA PHE A 44 27.52 -1.04 10.36
C PHE A 44 26.08 -0.55 10.48
N ILE A 45 25.35 -0.96 11.52
CA ILE A 45 23.99 -0.54 11.77
C ILE A 45 24.03 0.72 12.63
N GLN A 46 23.55 1.83 12.12
CA GLN A 46 23.26 3.01 12.94
C GLN A 46 22.10 2.66 13.89
N LYS A 47 22.44 2.47 15.18
CA LYS A 47 21.42 2.20 16.20
C LYS A 47 20.56 3.44 16.41
N GLY A 48 19.25 3.24 16.47
CA GLY A 48 18.30 4.31 16.82
C GLY A 48 17.75 5.14 15.66
N VAL A 49 18.25 4.94 14.44
CA VAL A 49 17.73 5.70 13.26
C VAL A 49 16.27 5.35 12.96
N GLN A 50 15.80 4.15 13.33
CA GLN A 50 14.43 3.70 13.12
C GLN A 50 13.44 4.23 14.18
N GLU A 51 13.94 4.83 15.27
CA GLU A 51 13.09 5.29 16.37
C GLU A 51 12.10 6.35 15.90
N GLY A 52 10.82 6.12 16.18
CA GLY A 52 9.72 7.01 15.81
C GLY A 52 9.16 6.81 14.40
N PHE A 53 9.75 5.93 13.58
CA PHE A 53 9.19 5.57 12.28
C PHE A 53 8.13 4.47 12.40
N ASN A 54 7.15 4.53 11.51
CA ASN A 54 6.17 3.47 11.34
C ASN A 54 6.79 2.24 10.63
N PRO A 55 6.12 1.08 10.62
CA PRO A 55 6.62 -0.14 9.98
C PRO A 55 6.93 0.03 8.49
N TYR A 56 6.20 0.86 7.76
CA TYR A 56 6.35 1.05 6.30
C TYR A 56 7.67 1.72 5.94
N ALA A 57 8.08 2.73 6.71
CA ALA A 57 9.39 3.35 6.56
C ALA A 57 10.51 2.44 7.12
N THR A 58 10.23 1.76 8.25
CA THR A 58 11.23 0.96 8.97
C THR A 58 11.82 -0.16 8.13
N ILE A 59 11.04 -0.90 7.33
CA ILE A 59 11.58 -1.98 6.49
C ILE A 59 12.55 -1.46 5.44
N ILE A 60 12.24 -0.30 4.85
CA ILE A 60 13.08 0.35 3.83
C ILE A 60 14.38 0.85 4.47
N ILE A 61 14.28 1.49 5.64
CA ILE A 61 15.42 1.97 6.42
C ILE A 61 16.34 0.80 6.80
N ASN A 62 15.78 -0.29 7.31
CA ASN A 62 16.55 -1.47 7.68
C ASN A 62 17.30 -2.06 6.48
N GLU A 63 16.65 -2.17 5.33
CA GLU A 63 17.28 -2.67 4.11
C GLU A 63 18.38 -1.72 3.60
N ALA A 64 18.15 -0.41 3.65
CA ALA A 64 19.15 0.59 3.31
C ALA A 64 20.39 0.48 4.22
N LEU A 65 20.18 0.41 5.54
CA LEU A 65 21.25 0.21 6.52
C LEU A 65 22.01 -1.11 6.30
N ARG A 66 21.28 -2.20 6.04
CA ARG A 66 21.86 -3.51 5.73
C ARG A 66 22.81 -3.45 4.54
N ARG A 67 22.52 -2.61 3.54
CA ARG A 67 23.38 -2.39 2.37
C ARG A 67 24.46 -1.32 2.58
N GLY A 68 24.50 -0.67 3.73
CA GLY A 68 25.44 0.41 4.03
C GLY A 68 25.09 1.73 3.37
N ILE A 69 23.83 1.95 3.06
CA ILE A 69 23.31 3.24 2.62
C ILE A 69 23.07 4.08 3.87
N GLY A 70 23.54 5.31 3.87
CA GLY A 70 23.31 6.25 4.97
C GLY A 70 21.83 6.66 5.04
N VAL A 71 21.32 6.74 6.25
CA VAL A 71 19.93 7.16 6.52
C VAL A 71 19.91 8.38 7.42
N GLU A 72 19.25 9.43 6.98
CA GLU A 72 19.01 10.64 7.74
C GLU A 72 17.49 10.77 8.01
N PRO A 73 17.04 10.70 9.27
CA PRO A 73 15.66 11.01 9.61
C PRO A 73 15.34 12.48 9.32
N LEU A 74 14.24 12.73 8.59
CA LEU A 74 13.76 14.09 8.32
C LEU A 74 12.53 14.42 9.17
N ASP A 75 11.53 13.53 9.14
CA ASP A 75 10.33 13.60 9.98
C ASP A 75 9.84 12.16 10.25
N PRO A 76 10.37 11.51 11.30
CA PRO A 76 10.01 10.12 11.61
C PRO A 76 8.52 9.90 11.82
N ALA A 77 7.84 10.84 12.50
CA ALA A 77 6.42 10.72 12.80
C ALA A 77 5.54 10.68 11.54
N ARG A 78 5.98 11.33 10.47
CA ARG A 78 5.30 11.31 9.17
C ARG A 78 5.94 10.34 8.17
N GLY A 79 6.99 9.61 8.53
CA GLY A 79 7.66 8.63 7.67
C GLY A 79 8.63 9.21 6.64
N TYR A 80 9.15 10.44 6.84
CA TYR A 80 10.11 11.06 5.92
C TYR A 80 11.54 10.80 6.33
N PHE A 81 12.35 10.35 5.38
CA PHE A 81 13.79 10.11 5.55
C PHE A 81 14.56 10.39 4.25
N ARG A 82 15.87 10.58 4.38
CA ARG A 82 16.78 10.70 3.26
C ARG A 82 17.75 9.53 3.24
N LEU A 83 17.91 8.94 2.07
CA LEU A 83 18.92 7.91 1.79
C LEU A 83 20.10 8.53 1.05
N THR A 84 21.31 8.18 1.45
CA THR A 84 22.54 8.72 0.84
C THR A 84 23.55 7.63 0.62
N GLN A 85 24.09 7.56 -0.60
CA GLN A 85 25.23 6.71 -0.90
C GLN A 85 26.09 7.36 -1.97
N ALA A 86 27.36 7.53 -1.66
CA ALA A 86 28.29 8.35 -2.45
C ALA A 86 27.66 9.73 -2.70
N ASN A 87 27.56 10.16 -3.95
CA ASN A 87 26.95 11.44 -4.33
C ASN A 87 25.46 11.35 -4.68
N ARG A 88 24.83 10.18 -4.49
CA ARG A 88 23.39 10.01 -4.72
C ARG A 88 22.60 10.20 -3.44
N ARG A 89 21.66 11.13 -3.47
CA ARG A 89 20.71 11.41 -2.39
C ARG A 89 19.29 11.21 -2.91
N VAL A 90 18.46 10.57 -2.12
CA VAL A 90 17.04 10.33 -2.44
C VAL A 90 16.22 10.63 -1.19
N VAL A 91 15.23 11.48 -1.30
CA VAL A 91 14.24 11.69 -0.24
C VAL A 91 13.10 10.72 -0.43
N CYS A 92 12.67 10.09 0.65
CA CYS A 92 11.56 9.17 0.68
C CYS A 92 10.50 9.63 1.69
N TRP A 93 9.26 9.43 1.34
CA TRP A 93 8.12 9.39 2.22
C TRP A 93 7.55 7.98 2.18
N GLU A 94 8.01 7.12 3.10
CA GLU A 94 7.78 5.67 3.03
C GLU A 94 8.22 5.12 1.65
N SER A 95 7.32 4.49 0.88
CA SER A 95 7.58 3.96 -0.46
C SER A 95 7.49 5.01 -1.60
N LEU A 96 7.10 6.23 -1.32
CA LEU A 96 7.15 7.35 -2.26
C LEU A 96 8.54 7.97 -2.25
N SER A 97 9.12 8.27 -3.41
CA SER A 97 10.47 8.83 -3.51
C SER A 97 10.57 9.93 -4.58
N ASP A 98 11.72 10.61 -4.62
CA ASP A 98 12.04 11.61 -5.66
C ASP A 98 11.96 11.06 -7.11
N LEU A 99 11.91 9.73 -7.28
CA LEU A 99 11.74 9.11 -8.60
C LEU A 99 10.29 9.11 -9.09
N THR A 100 9.33 9.37 -8.21
CA THR A 100 7.92 9.50 -8.58
C THR A 100 7.63 10.96 -8.93
N SER A 101 7.21 11.20 -10.16
CA SER A 101 6.88 12.56 -10.59
C SER A 101 5.59 13.07 -9.92
N ALA A 102 5.47 14.38 -9.74
CA ALA A 102 4.23 15.00 -9.28
C ALA A 102 3.05 14.67 -10.22
N ILE A 103 3.31 14.50 -11.53
CA ILE A 103 2.30 14.11 -12.50
C ILE A 103 1.78 12.70 -12.21
N ALA A 104 2.66 11.75 -11.92
CA ALA A 104 2.27 10.38 -11.58
C ALA A 104 1.44 10.33 -10.28
N ILE A 105 1.79 11.14 -9.28
CA ILE A 105 1.00 11.29 -8.04
C ILE A 105 -0.40 11.82 -8.38
N CYS A 106 -0.51 12.89 -9.17
CA CYS A 106 -1.81 13.45 -9.57
C CYS A 106 -2.65 12.45 -10.36
N ARG A 107 -2.04 11.64 -11.24
CA ARG A 107 -2.73 10.58 -11.98
C ARG A 107 -3.34 9.54 -11.05
N CYS A 108 -2.61 9.10 -10.01
CA CYS A 108 -3.12 8.13 -9.04
C CYS A 108 -4.18 8.73 -8.09
N ALA A 109 -4.05 10.00 -7.74
CA ALA A 109 -4.99 10.69 -6.85
C ALA A 109 -6.37 10.93 -7.50
N ASP A 110 -6.42 11.16 -8.81
CA ASP A 110 -7.66 11.35 -9.57
C ASP A 110 -8.15 10.01 -10.11
N LYS A 111 -9.18 9.45 -9.48
CA LYS A 111 -9.75 8.13 -9.82
C LYS A 111 -10.31 8.06 -11.25
N GLN A 112 -10.88 9.17 -11.74
CA GLN A 112 -11.38 9.24 -13.11
C GLN A 112 -10.21 9.19 -14.10
N LEU A 113 -9.20 10.05 -13.91
CA LEU A 113 -8.03 10.11 -14.78
C LEU A 113 -7.26 8.77 -14.77
N THR A 114 -7.09 8.16 -13.58
CA THR A 114 -6.50 6.80 -13.48
C THR A 114 -7.22 5.82 -14.40
N SER A 115 -8.55 5.73 -14.27
CA SER A 115 -9.35 4.79 -15.07
C SER A 115 -9.29 5.10 -16.57
N GLU A 116 -9.35 6.36 -16.97
CA GLU A 116 -9.23 6.78 -18.37
C GLU A 116 -7.89 6.37 -18.98
N LEU A 117 -6.77 6.60 -18.25
CA LEU A 117 -5.44 6.21 -18.71
C LEU A 117 -5.29 4.69 -18.81
N LEU A 118 -5.81 3.94 -17.85
CA LEU A 118 -5.79 2.48 -17.87
C LEU A 118 -6.65 1.93 -19.01
N ALA A 119 -7.85 2.46 -19.23
CA ALA A 119 -8.72 2.07 -20.34
C ALA A 119 -8.07 2.37 -21.69
N ALA A 120 -7.44 3.53 -21.87
CA ALA A 120 -6.71 3.91 -23.07
C ALA A 120 -5.52 2.97 -23.34
N ALA A 121 -4.92 2.39 -22.30
CA ALA A 121 -3.90 1.35 -22.39
C ALA A 121 -4.49 -0.05 -22.68
N GLY A 122 -5.81 -0.19 -22.86
CA GLY A 122 -6.50 -1.45 -23.12
C GLY A 122 -6.55 -2.39 -21.89
N LEU A 123 -6.58 -1.82 -20.70
CA LEU A 123 -6.73 -2.56 -19.44
C LEU A 123 -8.19 -2.55 -19.00
N ALA A 124 -8.62 -3.61 -18.32
CA ALA A 124 -9.98 -3.73 -17.82
C ALA A 124 -10.16 -2.84 -16.57
N VAL A 125 -11.08 -1.90 -16.67
CA VAL A 125 -11.54 -1.02 -15.58
C VAL A 125 -13.07 -1.04 -15.52
N PRO A 126 -13.70 -0.76 -14.37
CA PRO A 126 -15.15 -0.71 -14.31
C PRO A 126 -15.68 0.50 -15.13
N PRO A 127 -16.79 0.37 -15.83
CA PRO A 127 -17.53 1.53 -16.33
C PRO A 127 -17.77 2.52 -15.20
N GLN A 128 -17.53 3.81 -15.44
CA GLN A 128 -17.69 4.85 -14.43
C GLN A 128 -18.26 6.14 -15.02
N ARG A 129 -18.88 6.93 -14.14
CA ARG A 129 -19.44 8.24 -14.48
C ARG A 129 -19.28 9.19 -13.29
N VAL A 130 -18.79 10.40 -13.57
CA VAL A 130 -18.83 11.49 -12.59
C VAL A 130 -20.18 12.16 -12.69
N CYS A 131 -20.90 12.23 -11.56
CA CYS A 131 -22.22 12.83 -11.45
C CYS A 131 -22.16 14.06 -10.54
N THR A 132 -22.93 15.07 -10.90
CA THR A 132 -23.09 16.31 -10.11
C THR A 132 -24.44 16.36 -9.41
N ASP A 133 -25.40 15.57 -9.87
CA ASP A 133 -26.73 15.45 -9.28
C ASP A 133 -27.21 13.99 -9.18
N VAL A 134 -28.29 13.80 -8.42
CA VAL A 134 -28.85 12.48 -8.14
C VAL A 134 -29.50 11.87 -9.39
N ALA A 135 -30.05 12.68 -10.29
CA ALA A 135 -30.72 12.16 -11.48
C ALA A 135 -29.72 11.49 -12.46
N GLU A 136 -28.52 12.07 -12.62
CA GLU A 136 -27.43 11.43 -13.35
C GLU A 136 -26.98 10.11 -12.72
N ALA A 137 -26.96 10.08 -11.37
CA ALA A 137 -26.60 8.89 -10.62
C ALA A 137 -27.66 7.77 -10.74
N GLU A 138 -28.94 8.11 -10.70
CA GLU A 138 -30.04 7.17 -10.91
C GLU A 138 -30.05 6.59 -12.33
N ALA A 139 -29.75 7.42 -13.32
CA ALA A 139 -29.60 6.95 -14.71
C ALA A 139 -28.46 5.93 -14.83
N PHE A 140 -27.33 6.16 -14.16
CA PHE A 140 -26.21 5.23 -14.16
C PHE A 140 -26.55 3.91 -13.43
N LEU A 141 -27.30 3.99 -12.31
CA LEU A 141 -27.79 2.79 -11.61
C LEU A 141 -28.73 1.97 -12.51
N ALA A 142 -29.63 2.63 -13.25
CA ALA A 142 -30.54 1.95 -14.16
C ALA A 142 -29.82 1.26 -15.35
N GLU A 143 -28.65 1.76 -15.77
CA GLU A 143 -27.83 1.13 -16.81
C GLU A 143 -27.07 -0.10 -16.29
N HIS A 144 -26.73 -0.15 -15.00
CA HIS A 144 -25.75 -1.15 -14.47
C HIS A 144 -26.30 -2.03 -13.34
N ASP A 145 -27.54 -1.83 -12.90
CA ASP A 145 -28.25 -2.57 -11.84
C ASP A 145 -27.59 -2.48 -10.45
N ARG A 146 -26.27 -2.46 -10.39
CA ARG A 146 -25.49 -2.45 -9.14
C ARG A 146 -24.30 -1.50 -9.28
N VAL A 147 -24.16 -0.57 -8.34
CA VAL A 147 -23.12 0.47 -8.41
C VAL A 147 -22.37 0.65 -7.10
N VAL A 148 -21.21 1.29 -7.22
CA VAL A 148 -20.43 1.86 -6.12
C VAL A 148 -20.50 3.37 -6.22
N VAL A 149 -20.74 4.04 -5.10
CA VAL A 149 -20.70 5.50 -5.00
C VAL A 149 -19.51 5.90 -4.15
N LYS A 150 -18.71 6.85 -4.65
CA LYS A 150 -17.56 7.37 -3.91
C LYS A 150 -17.29 8.84 -4.25
N PRO A 151 -16.72 9.63 -3.33
CA PRO A 151 -16.24 10.97 -3.68
C PRO A 151 -15.15 10.84 -4.74
N LEU A 152 -15.11 11.79 -5.69
CA LEU A 152 -14.09 11.78 -6.77
C LEU A 152 -12.66 11.82 -6.21
N VAL A 153 -12.47 12.58 -5.14
CA VAL A 153 -11.19 12.69 -4.41
C VAL A 153 -11.43 12.25 -2.96
N GLY A 154 -10.55 11.43 -2.43
CA GLY A 154 -10.64 10.93 -1.05
C GLY A 154 -9.82 9.66 -0.85
N GLU A 155 -9.42 9.42 0.39
CA GLU A 155 -8.57 8.30 0.80
C GLU A 155 -9.30 7.38 1.81
N GLN A 156 -8.76 6.18 1.99
CA GLN A 156 -9.16 5.23 3.04
C GLN A 156 -10.63 4.82 3.05
N GLY A 157 -11.32 4.92 1.89
CA GLY A 157 -12.71 4.48 1.76
C GLY A 157 -13.74 5.42 2.41
N GLN A 158 -13.38 6.64 2.77
CA GLN A 158 -14.32 7.62 3.33
C GLN A 158 -15.38 7.99 2.30
N GLY A 159 -16.65 7.92 2.70
CA GLY A 159 -17.79 8.25 1.84
C GLY A 159 -18.05 7.23 0.73
N VAL A 160 -17.40 6.06 0.75
CA VAL A 160 -17.62 4.99 -0.22
C VAL A 160 -18.78 4.12 0.23
N ALA A 161 -19.76 3.93 -0.67
CA ALA A 161 -20.86 3.00 -0.50
C ALA A 161 -20.86 1.98 -1.64
N VAL A 162 -20.91 0.71 -1.29
CA VAL A 162 -20.68 -0.41 -2.21
C VAL A 162 -21.95 -1.23 -2.35
N ASP A 163 -22.17 -1.81 -3.56
CA ASP A 163 -23.29 -2.72 -3.84
C ASP A 163 -24.66 -2.07 -3.68
N ILE A 164 -24.81 -0.90 -4.27
CA ILE A 164 -26.08 -0.14 -4.26
C ILE A 164 -26.95 -0.63 -5.41
N GLN A 165 -28.20 -0.98 -5.08
CA GLN A 165 -29.15 -1.61 -6.01
C GLN A 165 -30.48 -0.87 -6.09
N THR A 166 -30.74 0.11 -5.19
CA THR A 166 -32.00 0.85 -5.18
C THR A 166 -31.79 2.36 -5.19
N PRO A 167 -32.71 3.14 -5.78
CA PRO A 167 -32.62 4.59 -5.83
C PRO A 167 -32.56 5.25 -4.45
N GLU A 168 -33.28 4.71 -3.46
CA GLU A 168 -33.33 5.29 -2.11
C GLU A 168 -31.98 5.19 -1.42
N VAL A 169 -31.32 4.03 -1.53
CA VAL A 169 -29.96 3.81 -0.97
C VAL A 169 -28.94 4.64 -1.74
N LEU A 170 -29.08 4.73 -3.08
CA LEU A 170 -28.25 5.56 -3.93
C LEU A 170 -28.27 7.02 -3.50
N GLN A 171 -29.47 7.58 -3.29
CA GLN A 171 -29.64 8.97 -2.92
C GLN A 171 -28.96 9.31 -1.58
N GLN A 172 -29.07 8.42 -0.58
CA GLN A 172 -28.38 8.56 0.71
C GLN A 172 -26.87 8.51 0.56
N ALA A 173 -26.36 7.55 -0.23
CA ALA A 173 -24.93 7.39 -0.50
C ALA A 173 -24.37 8.59 -1.27
N PHE A 174 -25.11 9.07 -2.28
CA PHE A 174 -24.73 10.23 -3.09
C PHE A 174 -24.59 11.48 -2.23
N VAL A 175 -25.58 11.80 -1.41
CA VAL A 175 -25.53 12.94 -0.47
C VAL A 175 -24.35 12.83 0.51
N THR A 176 -24.06 11.61 0.97
CA THR A 176 -22.94 11.38 1.89
C THR A 176 -21.60 11.63 1.19
N ALA A 177 -21.42 11.12 -0.03
CA ALA A 177 -20.22 11.35 -0.85
C ALA A 177 -20.08 12.82 -1.23
N GLN A 178 -21.18 13.49 -1.58
CA GLN A 178 -21.21 14.89 -1.99
C GLN A 178 -20.82 15.87 -0.86
N ARG A 179 -21.02 15.50 0.41
CA ARG A 179 -20.51 16.30 1.55
C ARG A 179 -18.98 16.34 1.62
N LEU A 180 -18.32 15.36 1.04
CA LEU A 180 -16.85 15.27 1.02
C LEU A 180 -16.26 15.89 -0.26
N HIS A 181 -16.97 15.79 -1.38
CA HIS A 181 -16.56 16.37 -2.65
C HIS A 181 -17.78 16.65 -3.53
N GLU A 182 -17.86 17.84 -4.15
CA GLU A 182 -19.00 18.29 -4.98
C GLU A 182 -19.34 17.32 -6.14
N ARG A 183 -18.32 16.68 -6.72
CA ARG A 183 -18.46 15.67 -7.77
C ARG A 183 -18.35 14.28 -7.17
N VAL A 184 -19.31 13.43 -7.51
CA VAL A 184 -19.41 12.06 -7.03
C VAL A 184 -19.12 11.10 -8.18
N LEU A 185 -18.23 10.15 -7.95
CA LEU A 185 -17.91 9.10 -8.91
C LEU A 185 -18.80 7.89 -8.65
N LEU A 186 -19.53 7.47 -9.67
CA LEU A 186 -20.21 6.19 -9.71
C LEU A 186 -19.41 5.20 -10.54
N GLU A 187 -19.36 3.95 -10.10
CA GLU A 187 -18.75 2.84 -10.82
C GLU A 187 -19.70 1.65 -10.84
N ARG A 188 -19.68 0.88 -11.93
CA ARG A 188 -20.37 -0.41 -11.95
C ARG A 188 -19.78 -1.31 -10.86
N PHE A 189 -20.62 -1.90 -10.05
CA PHE A 189 -20.18 -2.87 -9.06
C PHE A 189 -19.61 -4.12 -9.73
N CYS A 190 -18.41 -4.50 -9.35
CA CYS A 190 -17.73 -5.71 -9.81
C CYS A 190 -17.58 -6.67 -8.64
N THR A 191 -17.74 -7.97 -8.91
CA THR A 191 -17.51 -9.04 -7.95
C THR A 191 -16.11 -9.63 -8.13
N GLY A 192 -15.54 -10.15 -7.07
CA GLY A 192 -14.24 -10.81 -7.10
C GLY A 192 -13.52 -10.72 -5.76
N SER A 193 -12.42 -11.44 -5.68
CA SER A 193 -11.47 -11.32 -4.58
C SER A 193 -10.64 -10.05 -4.73
N ASP A 194 -10.45 -9.34 -3.63
CA ASP A 194 -9.65 -8.11 -3.57
C ASP A 194 -8.16 -8.47 -3.63
N LEU A 195 -7.53 -8.23 -4.76
CA LEU A 195 -6.13 -8.52 -5.05
C LEU A 195 -5.31 -7.23 -5.06
N ARG A 196 -4.30 -7.13 -4.18
CA ARG A 196 -3.27 -6.10 -4.22
C ARG A 196 -2.03 -6.62 -4.93
N ILE A 197 -1.57 -5.91 -5.98
CA ILE A 197 -0.30 -6.18 -6.66
C ILE A 197 0.65 -5.02 -6.45
N ILE A 198 1.88 -5.31 -6.02
CA ILE A 198 2.96 -4.33 -5.88
C ILE A 198 3.87 -4.42 -7.09
N VAL A 199 4.00 -3.31 -7.81
CA VAL A 199 4.93 -3.14 -8.92
C VAL A 199 6.04 -2.20 -8.48
N ILE A 200 7.30 -2.60 -8.68
CA ILE A 200 8.49 -1.79 -8.42
C ILE A 200 9.40 -1.90 -9.65
N ASN A 201 9.82 -0.76 -10.18
CA ASN A 201 10.64 -0.69 -11.40
C ASN A 201 10.01 -1.44 -12.59
N TYR A 202 8.67 -1.36 -12.72
CA TYR A 202 7.89 -2.04 -13.75
C TYR A 202 7.99 -3.57 -13.72
N GLU A 203 8.28 -4.14 -12.55
CA GLU A 203 8.24 -5.58 -12.28
C GLU A 203 7.27 -5.87 -11.14
N VAL A 204 6.48 -6.94 -11.25
CA VAL A 204 5.64 -7.43 -10.14
C VAL A 204 6.52 -8.07 -9.08
N VAL A 205 6.51 -7.48 -7.89
CA VAL A 205 7.33 -7.94 -6.76
C VAL A 205 6.51 -8.74 -5.75
N ALA A 206 5.27 -8.34 -5.52
CA ALA A 206 4.39 -8.99 -4.56
C ALA A 206 2.94 -8.97 -5.04
N ALA A 207 2.19 -10.01 -4.68
CA ALA A 207 0.75 -10.04 -4.84
C ALA A 207 0.10 -10.70 -3.62
N ALA A 208 -1.04 -10.16 -3.19
CA ALA A 208 -1.75 -10.67 -2.02
C ALA A 208 -3.26 -10.44 -2.14
N ILE A 209 -4.04 -11.46 -1.76
CA ILE A 209 -5.48 -11.33 -1.54
C ILE A 209 -5.72 -10.70 -0.19
N ARG A 210 -6.50 -9.64 -0.17
CA ARG A 210 -7.01 -9.02 1.04
C ARG A 210 -8.41 -9.58 1.35
N ARG A 211 -8.62 -9.98 2.59
CA ARG A 211 -9.93 -10.45 3.06
C ARG A 211 -10.45 -9.52 4.13
N PRO A 212 -11.75 -9.21 4.10
CA PRO A 212 -12.39 -8.45 5.16
C PRO A 212 -12.22 -9.10 6.54
N ALA A 213 -12.44 -8.31 7.59
CA ALA A 213 -12.42 -8.84 8.94
C ALA A 213 -13.53 -9.87 9.14
N GLU A 214 -13.18 -10.99 9.74
CA GLU A 214 -14.09 -12.06 10.11
C GLU A 214 -13.86 -12.50 11.55
N VAL A 215 -14.87 -13.07 12.14
CA VAL A 215 -14.84 -13.63 13.49
C VAL A 215 -15.34 -15.07 13.45
N ARG A 216 -14.64 -15.96 14.17
CA ARG A 216 -15.00 -17.37 14.29
C ARG A 216 -15.67 -17.65 15.62
N GLY A 217 -16.85 -18.23 15.59
CA GLY A 217 -17.62 -18.68 16.74
C GLY A 217 -16.88 -19.70 17.60
N THR A 218 -17.15 -19.64 18.91
CA THR A 218 -16.58 -20.55 19.92
C THR A 218 -17.64 -21.34 20.67
N GLY A 219 -18.92 -21.17 20.33
CA GLY A 219 -20.04 -21.76 21.06
C GLY A 219 -20.26 -21.24 22.49
N ARG A 220 -19.48 -20.22 22.93
CA ARG A 220 -19.48 -19.75 24.33
C ARG A 220 -19.45 -18.24 24.51
N HIS A 221 -18.87 -17.50 23.55
CA HIS A 221 -18.66 -16.06 23.63
C HIS A 221 -19.60 -15.33 22.67
N SER A 222 -20.09 -14.19 23.06
CA SER A 222 -20.84 -13.30 22.17
C SER A 222 -19.96 -12.76 21.03
N LEU A 223 -20.58 -12.30 19.94
CA LEU A 223 -19.85 -11.63 18.86
C LEU A 223 -19.09 -10.40 19.38
N ARG A 224 -19.64 -9.64 20.31
CA ARG A 224 -18.98 -8.53 20.98
C ARG A 224 -17.68 -8.97 21.66
N ASP A 225 -17.74 -10.02 22.53
CA ASP A 225 -16.56 -10.54 23.23
C ASP A 225 -15.46 -11.01 22.27
N LEU A 226 -15.89 -11.67 21.18
CA LEU A 226 -14.96 -12.17 20.16
C LEU A 226 -14.29 -11.02 19.39
N LEU A 227 -15.05 -9.99 18.99
CA LEU A 227 -14.53 -8.80 18.35
C LEU A 227 -13.50 -8.07 19.22
N GLU A 228 -13.84 -7.83 20.48
CA GLU A 228 -12.92 -7.19 21.45
C GLU A 228 -11.65 -8.01 21.66
N LYS A 229 -11.77 -9.33 21.77
CA LYS A 229 -10.63 -10.24 21.96
C LYS A 229 -9.72 -10.25 20.72
N VAL A 230 -10.29 -10.35 19.52
CA VAL A 230 -9.54 -10.32 18.26
C VAL A 230 -8.88 -8.96 18.09
N SER A 231 -9.62 -7.87 18.32
CA SER A 231 -9.14 -6.50 18.24
C SER A 231 -7.94 -6.24 19.13
N ARG A 232 -8.02 -6.63 20.41
CA ARG A 232 -6.88 -6.51 21.36
C ARG A 232 -5.64 -7.29 20.90
N ARG A 233 -5.82 -8.53 20.42
CA ARG A 233 -4.70 -9.35 19.92
C ARG A 233 -4.02 -8.70 18.70
N ARG A 234 -4.82 -8.21 17.76
CA ARG A 234 -4.30 -7.54 16.57
C ARG A 234 -3.56 -6.25 16.92
N SER A 235 -4.14 -5.42 17.78
CA SER A 235 -3.51 -4.18 18.25
C SER A 235 -2.14 -4.45 18.88
N VAL A 236 -2.02 -5.48 19.70
CA VAL A 236 -0.71 -5.86 20.31
C VAL A 236 0.30 -6.29 19.25
N VAL A 237 -0.10 -7.13 18.29
CA VAL A 237 0.81 -7.66 17.26
C VAL A 237 1.23 -6.57 16.27
N THR A 238 0.35 -5.61 15.98
CA THR A 238 0.58 -4.55 14.96
C THR A 238 1.02 -3.21 15.58
N GLY A 239 1.36 -3.17 16.87
CA GLY A 239 1.74 -1.92 17.53
C GLY A 239 0.62 -0.86 17.56
N GLY A 240 -0.64 -1.29 17.52
CA GLY A 240 -1.82 -0.41 17.53
C GLY A 240 -2.40 -0.09 16.15
N GLU A 241 -1.76 -0.49 15.06
CA GLU A 241 -2.18 -0.12 13.70
C GLU A 241 -3.44 -0.85 13.19
N SER A 242 -3.77 -2.03 13.74
CA SER A 242 -4.92 -2.83 13.31
C SER A 242 -5.82 -3.21 14.47
N SER A 243 -7.11 -2.87 14.35
CA SER A 243 -8.16 -3.27 15.27
C SER A 243 -9.49 -3.40 14.51
N ILE A 244 -10.45 -4.18 15.03
CA ILE A 244 -11.79 -4.23 14.46
C ILE A 244 -12.65 -3.27 15.28
N PRO A 245 -13.05 -2.11 14.73
CA PRO A 245 -13.90 -1.18 15.45
C PRO A 245 -15.32 -1.75 15.56
N ILE A 246 -15.97 -1.55 16.72
CA ILE A 246 -17.40 -1.83 16.90
C ILE A 246 -18.15 -0.55 16.59
N ASP A 247 -18.41 -0.32 15.33
CA ASP A 247 -19.09 0.85 14.78
C ASP A 247 -20.35 0.46 13.98
N ALA A 248 -21.06 1.46 13.46
CA ALA A 248 -22.30 1.24 12.70
C ALA A 248 -22.09 0.34 11.46
N GLU A 249 -20.90 0.29 10.85
CA GLU A 249 -20.62 -0.61 9.74
C GLU A 249 -20.52 -2.05 10.23
N THR A 250 -19.78 -2.29 11.31
CA THR A 250 -19.66 -3.62 11.93
C THR A 250 -21.04 -4.15 12.34
N GLU A 251 -21.87 -3.32 12.98
CA GLU A 251 -23.22 -3.71 13.36
C GLU A 251 -24.10 -4.05 12.15
N ARG A 252 -24.01 -3.26 11.08
CA ARG A 252 -24.75 -3.53 9.83
C ARG A 252 -24.29 -4.82 9.16
N CYS A 253 -22.98 -5.10 9.12
CA CYS A 253 -22.46 -6.35 8.54
C CYS A 253 -22.94 -7.57 9.33
N ILE A 254 -22.91 -7.51 10.66
CA ILE A 254 -23.41 -8.57 11.53
C ILE A 254 -24.92 -8.76 11.35
N ALA A 255 -25.69 -7.67 11.32
CA ALA A 255 -27.15 -7.73 11.09
C ALA A 255 -27.51 -8.29 9.70
N ALA A 256 -26.75 -7.96 8.66
CA ALA A 256 -26.94 -8.51 7.32
C ALA A 256 -26.69 -10.03 7.26
N SER A 257 -25.91 -10.57 8.19
CA SER A 257 -25.70 -12.02 8.37
C SER A 257 -26.77 -12.68 9.26
N GLY A 258 -27.78 -11.92 9.73
CA GLY A 258 -28.85 -12.42 10.59
C GLY A 258 -28.51 -12.48 12.08
N TYR A 259 -27.40 -11.83 12.50
CA TYR A 259 -26.92 -11.86 13.87
C TYR A 259 -26.96 -10.47 14.54
N SER A 260 -26.69 -10.46 15.84
CA SER A 260 -26.45 -9.24 16.63
C SER A 260 -25.14 -9.37 17.40
N LEU A 261 -24.66 -8.28 17.97
CA LEU A 261 -23.45 -8.28 18.79
C LEU A 261 -23.54 -9.23 20.00
N GLU A 262 -24.74 -9.49 20.50
CA GLU A 262 -25.00 -10.36 21.66
C GLU A 262 -25.18 -11.84 21.27
N THR A 263 -25.18 -12.15 19.96
CA THR A 263 -25.31 -13.52 19.46
C THR A 263 -24.09 -14.36 19.82
N ILE A 264 -24.30 -15.55 20.33
CA ILE A 264 -23.29 -16.58 20.54
C ILE A 264 -23.28 -17.47 19.31
N LEU A 265 -22.25 -17.35 18.49
CA LEU A 265 -22.10 -18.16 17.28
C LEU A 265 -21.73 -19.63 17.66
N PRO A 266 -22.28 -20.62 16.91
CA PRO A 266 -21.82 -21.99 16.98
C PRO A 266 -20.29 -22.08 16.84
N GLU A 267 -19.70 -23.14 17.43
CA GLU A 267 -18.26 -23.36 17.30
C GLU A 267 -17.87 -23.60 15.84
N GLY A 268 -16.85 -22.84 15.40
CA GLY A 268 -16.33 -22.93 14.03
C GLY A 268 -17.07 -22.08 12.99
N GLU A 269 -18.27 -21.58 13.28
CA GLU A 269 -18.98 -20.71 12.36
C GLU A 269 -18.22 -19.38 12.16
N VAL A 270 -18.14 -18.94 10.88
CA VAL A 270 -17.40 -17.74 10.50
C VAL A 270 -18.38 -16.67 10.02
N VAL A 271 -18.29 -15.49 10.60
CA VAL A 271 -19.10 -14.33 10.22
C VAL A 271 -18.18 -13.19 9.81
N GLN A 272 -18.38 -12.68 8.60
CA GLN A 272 -17.73 -11.49 8.13
C GLN A 272 -18.33 -10.26 8.83
N VAL A 273 -17.47 -9.46 9.47
CA VAL A 273 -17.88 -8.33 10.31
C VAL A 273 -17.59 -6.96 9.70
N ARG A 274 -16.94 -6.93 8.55
CA ARG A 274 -16.66 -5.72 7.73
C ARG A 274 -16.84 -6.05 6.27
N ARG A 275 -17.26 -5.07 5.44
CA ARG A 275 -17.34 -5.26 3.98
C ARG A 275 -16.02 -4.97 3.29
N THR A 276 -15.24 -4.04 3.82
CA THR A 276 -13.95 -3.64 3.24
C THR A 276 -12.80 -4.48 3.77
N ALA A 277 -11.88 -4.85 2.91
CA ALA A 277 -10.68 -5.64 3.25
C ALA A 277 -9.53 -4.75 3.76
N ASN A 278 -9.84 -3.74 4.58
CA ASN A 278 -8.84 -2.83 5.12
C ASN A 278 -8.11 -3.44 6.32
N LEU A 279 -6.77 -3.45 6.27
CA LEU A 279 -5.92 -3.98 7.35
C LEU A 279 -6.11 -3.23 8.67
N HIS A 280 -6.25 -1.90 8.63
CA HIS A 280 -6.46 -1.09 9.83
C HIS A 280 -7.76 -1.43 10.55
N THR A 281 -8.76 -1.92 9.82
CA THR A 281 -10.06 -2.35 10.39
C THR A 281 -10.20 -3.87 10.52
N GLY A 282 -9.08 -4.59 10.58
CA GLY A 282 -9.06 -6.01 10.91
C GLY A 282 -9.02 -6.96 9.72
N GLY A 283 -8.91 -6.47 8.50
CA GLY A 283 -8.69 -7.31 7.31
C GLY A 283 -7.40 -8.13 7.40
N THR A 284 -7.30 -9.18 6.60
CA THR A 284 -6.12 -10.06 6.53
C THR A 284 -5.53 -10.06 5.13
N ILE A 285 -4.23 -10.36 5.04
CA ILE A 285 -3.49 -10.48 3.79
C ILE A 285 -3.02 -11.92 3.61
N HIS A 286 -3.23 -12.46 2.40
CA HIS A 286 -2.79 -13.80 2.01
C HIS A 286 -1.91 -13.66 0.77
N VAL A 287 -0.63 -13.97 0.91
CA VAL A 287 0.34 -13.89 -0.18
C VAL A 287 0.01 -14.91 -1.28
N VAL A 288 -0.09 -14.43 -2.52
CA VAL A 288 -0.41 -15.23 -3.72
C VAL A 288 0.55 -14.94 -4.88
N THR A 289 1.72 -14.37 -4.58
CA THR A 289 2.69 -13.94 -5.61
C THR A 289 3.07 -15.05 -6.58
N SER A 290 3.26 -16.28 -6.09
CA SER A 290 3.62 -17.45 -6.92
C SER A 290 2.46 -18.01 -7.72
N GLU A 291 1.22 -17.70 -7.33
CA GLU A 291 -0.01 -18.23 -7.94
C GLU A 291 -0.54 -17.29 -9.03
N LEU A 292 0.00 -16.07 -9.10
CA LEU A 292 -0.47 -15.02 -10.01
C LEU A 292 -0.25 -15.40 -11.47
N SER A 293 -1.30 -15.33 -12.28
CA SER A 293 -1.23 -15.61 -13.72
C SER A 293 -0.33 -14.61 -14.47
N ASP A 294 0.17 -15.01 -15.62
CA ASP A 294 0.96 -14.11 -16.47
C ASP A 294 0.14 -12.95 -17.01
N THR A 295 -1.15 -13.14 -17.26
CA THR A 295 -2.09 -12.08 -17.66
C THR A 295 -2.17 -10.98 -16.60
N LEU A 296 -2.35 -11.35 -15.33
CA LEU A 296 -2.42 -10.40 -14.23
C LEU A 296 -1.08 -9.69 -14.01
N ARG A 297 0.05 -10.40 -14.15
CA ARG A 297 1.39 -9.80 -14.09
C ARG A 297 1.59 -8.76 -15.18
N GLN A 298 1.26 -9.09 -16.42
CA GLN A 298 1.37 -8.18 -17.56
C GLN A 298 0.42 -6.99 -17.42
N ALA A 299 -0.81 -7.20 -16.95
CA ALA A 299 -1.76 -6.13 -16.70
C ALA A 299 -1.23 -5.13 -15.67
N ALA A 300 -0.64 -5.62 -14.56
CA ALA A 300 -0.07 -4.77 -13.53
C ALA A 300 1.13 -3.94 -14.04
N VAL A 301 2.04 -4.56 -14.81
CA VAL A 301 3.17 -3.86 -15.42
C VAL A 301 2.71 -2.80 -16.42
N ARG A 302 1.74 -3.14 -17.29
CA ARG A 302 1.15 -2.19 -18.25
C ARG A 302 0.44 -1.03 -17.55
N ALA A 303 -0.23 -1.29 -16.42
CA ALA A 303 -0.85 -0.24 -15.60
C ALA A 303 0.19 0.72 -15.04
N ALA A 304 1.28 0.22 -14.48
CA ALA A 304 2.38 1.05 -13.98
C ALA A 304 3.01 1.89 -15.10
N MET A 305 3.16 1.32 -16.31
CA MET A 305 3.66 2.03 -17.49
C MET A 305 2.68 3.11 -17.98
N ALA A 306 1.39 2.82 -18.03
CA ALA A 306 0.37 3.79 -18.45
C ALA A 306 0.28 4.99 -17.51
N LEU A 307 0.48 4.75 -16.21
CA LEU A 307 0.52 5.80 -15.20
C LEU A 307 1.90 6.50 -15.11
N GLU A 308 2.93 5.96 -15.78
CA GLU A 308 4.33 6.41 -15.72
C GLU A 308 4.85 6.48 -14.29
N ILE A 309 4.54 5.44 -13.48
CA ILE A 309 4.89 5.39 -12.07
C ILE A 309 5.79 4.17 -11.78
N PRO A 310 7.00 4.38 -11.24
CA PRO A 310 7.94 3.28 -11.03
C PRO A 310 7.62 2.41 -9.81
N VAL A 311 6.83 2.92 -8.86
CA VAL A 311 6.40 2.20 -7.66
C VAL A 311 4.91 2.43 -7.46
N VAL A 312 4.12 1.37 -7.51
CA VAL A 312 2.66 1.47 -7.37
C VAL A 312 2.07 0.22 -6.76
N GLY A 313 1.05 0.39 -5.95
CA GLY A 313 0.16 -0.67 -5.49
C GLY A 313 -1.15 -0.61 -6.27
N LEU A 314 -1.44 -1.66 -7.02
CA LEU A 314 -2.67 -1.77 -7.80
C LEU A 314 -3.69 -2.60 -7.04
N ASP A 315 -4.92 -2.13 -6.98
CA ASP A 315 -6.07 -2.86 -6.45
C ASP A 315 -6.92 -3.40 -7.60
N LEU A 316 -7.08 -4.71 -7.63
CA LEU A 316 -7.85 -5.42 -8.63
C LEU A 316 -8.95 -6.26 -7.96
N LEU A 317 -10.05 -6.47 -8.68
CA LEU A 317 -10.99 -7.52 -8.37
C LEU A 317 -10.78 -8.66 -9.37
N VAL A 318 -10.59 -9.87 -8.86
CA VAL A 318 -10.36 -11.07 -9.67
C VAL A 318 -11.24 -12.23 -9.19
N PRO A 319 -11.85 -13.00 -10.10
CA PRO A 319 -12.53 -14.24 -9.73
C PRO A 319 -11.52 -15.28 -9.21
N ASP A 320 -10.35 -15.36 -9.85
CA ASP A 320 -9.27 -16.29 -9.54
C ASP A 320 -7.92 -15.64 -9.86
N VAL A 321 -6.94 -15.78 -8.96
CA VAL A 321 -5.58 -15.26 -9.14
C VAL A 321 -4.78 -15.98 -10.23
N ALA A 322 -5.14 -17.22 -10.52
CA ALA A 322 -4.54 -18.02 -11.61
C ALA A 322 -5.26 -17.81 -12.96
N GLY A 323 -6.39 -17.10 -12.96
CA GLY A 323 -7.20 -16.81 -14.15
C GLY A 323 -6.76 -15.54 -14.89
N ASP A 324 -7.48 -15.27 -15.97
CA ASP A 324 -7.18 -14.12 -16.86
C ASP A 324 -8.14 -12.94 -16.67
N GLU A 325 -9.23 -13.14 -15.92
CA GLU A 325 -10.24 -12.12 -15.70
C GLU A 325 -9.85 -11.20 -14.53
N TYR A 326 -9.94 -9.90 -14.74
CA TYR A 326 -9.66 -8.90 -13.73
C TYR A 326 -10.36 -7.58 -14.05
N VAL A 327 -10.47 -6.75 -13.03
CA VAL A 327 -10.84 -5.32 -13.15
C VAL A 327 -9.95 -4.52 -12.22
N ILE A 328 -9.24 -3.52 -12.74
CA ILE A 328 -8.40 -2.62 -11.93
C ILE A 328 -9.30 -1.53 -11.33
N ILE A 329 -9.29 -1.41 -10.01
CA ILE A 329 -10.16 -0.49 -9.26
C ILE A 329 -9.44 0.78 -8.86
N GLU A 330 -8.15 0.68 -8.48
CA GLU A 330 -7.39 1.79 -7.93
C GLU A 330 -5.88 1.59 -8.13
N ALA A 331 -5.15 2.71 -8.21
CA ALA A 331 -3.69 2.75 -8.20
C ALA A 331 -3.23 3.64 -7.03
N ASN A 332 -2.36 3.11 -6.19
CA ASN A 332 -1.84 3.79 -5.01
C ASN A 332 -0.35 4.11 -5.21
N GLU A 333 0.02 5.38 -5.18
CA GLU A 333 1.38 5.87 -5.43
C GLU A 333 2.34 5.61 -4.28
N ARG A 334 1.79 5.32 -3.08
CA ARG A 334 2.55 5.05 -1.86
C ARG A 334 2.08 3.75 -1.20
N PRO A 335 2.37 2.59 -1.81
CA PRO A 335 1.92 1.32 -1.26
C PRO A 335 2.69 0.95 0.01
N GLY A 336 1.99 0.34 0.98
CA GLY A 336 2.58 -0.17 2.22
C GLY A 336 3.39 -1.44 1.97
N LEU A 337 4.68 -1.32 1.67
CA LEU A 337 5.56 -2.44 1.31
C LEU A 337 5.70 -3.48 2.42
N ALA A 338 5.67 -3.07 3.70
CA ALA A 338 5.76 -3.95 4.86
C ALA A 338 4.63 -4.98 4.95
N ASN A 339 3.49 -4.68 4.36
CA ASN A 339 2.33 -5.59 4.36
C ASN A 339 2.52 -6.84 3.50
N HIS A 340 3.60 -6.89 2.73
CA HIS A 340 3.86 -7.95 1.75
C HIS A 340 5.07 -8.84 2.10
N GLU A 341 5.64 -8.68 3.30
CA GLU A 341 6.67 -9.62 3.75
C GLU A 341 6.13 -11.07 3.80
N PRO A 342 6.93 -12.06 3.43
CA PRO A 342 8.38 -12.04 3.17
C PRO A 342 8.79 -11.74 1.72
N GLN A 343 7.91 -11.16 0.90
CA GLN A 343 8.28 -10.77 -0.46
C GLN A 343 9.36 -9.66 -0.45
N PRO A 344 10.31 -9.65 -1.40
CA PRO A 344 11.49 -8.77 -1.38
C PRO A 344 11.15 -7.32 -1.77
N THR A 345 10.11 -6.73 -1.18
CA THR A 345 9.62 -5.40 -1.55
C THR A 345 10.60 -4.30 -1.18
N ALA A 346 11.18 -4.35 0.03
CA ALA A 346 12.17 -3.38 0.48
C ALA A 346 13.48 -3.50 -0.33
N GLU A 347 13.91 -4.74 -0.62
CA GLU A 347 15.11 -5.01 -1.43
C GLU A 347 14.96 -4.45 -2.84
N ARG A 348 13.82 -4.70 -3.50
CA ARG A 348 13.54 -4.20 -4.85
C ARG A 348 13.39 -2.69 -4.88
N PHE A 349 12.81 -2.10 -3.85
CA PHE A 349 12.73 -0.65 -3.72
C PHE A 349 14.13 -0.03 -3.60
N ILE A 350 15.01 -0.60 -2.78
CA ILE A 350 16.41 -0.13 -2.69
C ILE A 350 17.19 -0.39 -3.99
N ASP A 351 16.94 -1.52 -4.70
CA ASP A 351 17.52 -1.77 -6.03
C ASP A 351 17.16 -0.66 -7.02
N LEU A 352 15.90 -0.23 -7.03
CA LEU A 352 15.42 0.89 -7.87
C LEU A 352 16.14 2.21 -7.50
N LEU A 353 16.23 2.51 -6.20
CA LEU A 353 16.82 3.77 -5.74
C LEU A 353 18.33 3.80 -5.93
N PHE A 354 19.01 2.67 -5.75
CA PHE A 354 20.47 2.55 -5.78
C PHE A 354 20.94 1.34 -6.62
N PRO A 355 20.77 1.37 -7.95
CA PRO A 355 21.03 0.21 -8.82
C PRO A 355 22.49 -0.27 -8.79
N HIS A 356 23.44 0.60 -8.46
CA HIS A 356 24.85 0.21 -8.35
C HIS A 356 25.17 -0.65 -7.12
N VAL A 357 24.34 -0.56 -6.06
CA VAL A 357 24.48 -1.39 -4.86
C VAL A 357 23.93 -2.79 -5.09
N ALA A 358 22.86 -2.91 -5.86
CA ALA A 358 22.26 -4.20 -6.24
C ALA A 358 23.26 -5.08 -7.02
N ALA A 359 24.07 -4.48 -7.89
CA ALA A 359 25.07 -5.20 -8.69
C ALA A 359 26.24 -5.74 -7.87
N THR A 360 26.48 -5.22 -6.67
CA THR A 360 27.63 -5.59 -5.83
C THR A 360 27.32 -6.75 -4.88
N LEU A 361 26.03 -7.08 -4.68
CA LEU A 361 25.56 -8.12 -3.75
C LEU A 361 25.16 -9.43 -4.46
N ARG A 362 25.20 -9.47 -5.79
CA ARG A 362 25.05 -10.66 -6.63
C ARG A 362 26.44 -11.17 -7.00
#